data_cdcecfda125e788d6a5846cf377f381f
#
_entry.id   cdcecfda125e788d6a5846cf377f381f
#
_cell.length_a   1.000
_cell.length_b   1.000
_cell.length_c   1.000
_cell.angle_alpha   90.00
_cell.angle_beta   90.00
_cell.angle_gamma   90.00
#
_symmetry.space_group_name_H-M   'P 1'
#
loop_
_entity.id
_entity.type
_entity.pdbx_description
1 polymer ?
#
loop_
_entity_poly.entity_id
_entity_poly.type
_entity_poly.pdbx_seq_one_letter_code
_entity_poly.pdbx_strand_id
1 'polypeptide(L)'
;MWDLPDLIKPSDYTIYSNSEYAGIQTRLFYDTSIPDFVDYPAHIYTINFGDGLTLDFEIHTDFSEQEAFSINQKYAPLIGQLGKELRKNIKSFEFLKGEYRASAQLTNDLSYANITLHLDWLNNIVETRPDGDRTEELFIHEAAHLSIDPYVYGEQEWIDAVNLDGNYLSKYAKDNPNSEDIAEVFQAYIAVKYFPERISNTLKDTILSVSLNRFKYFDSLNLDLSIYK
;
A
#
# COMPACT_ATOMS: atom_id res chain seq x y z
N MET A 1 -11.85 0.70 -5.31
CA MET A 1 -10.61 1.42 -5.65
C MET A 1 -10.93 2.41 -6.74
N TRP A 2 -10.52 3.66 -6.58
CA TRP A 2 -10.68 4.72 -7.58
C TRP A 2 -9.84 4.39 -8.82
N ASP A 3 -10.37 4.63 -10.03
CA ASP A 3 -9.66 4.36 -11.29
C ASP A 3 -8.62 5.44 -11.61
N LEU A 4 -7.58 5.53 -10.78
CA LEU A 4 -6.42 6.33 -11.10
C LEU A 4 -5.61 5.66 -12.24
N PRO A 5 -4.96 6.42 -13.09
CA PRO A 5 -3.99 5.88 -14.05
C PRO A 5 -2.74 5.39 -13.30
N ASP A 6 -1.83 4.73 -14.01
CA ASP A 6 -0.51 4.32 -13.51
C ASP A 6 0.29 5.55 -13.03
N LEU A 7 0.27 5.76 -11.70
CA LEU A 7 0.86 6.93 -11.03
C LEU A 7 2.34 6.77 -10.78
N ILE A 8 2.73 5.62 -10.25
CA ILE A 8 4.10 5.24 -9.96
C ILE A 8 4.48 4.15 -10.96
N LYS A 9 5.61 4.32 -11.61
CA LYS A 9 6.07 3.37 -12.64
C LYS A 9 7.24 2.57 -12.11
N PRO A 10 7.41 1.30 -12.52
CA PRO A 10 8.57 0.50 -12.15
C PRO A 10 9.93 1.17 -12.42
N SER A 11 9.95 2.13 -13.37
CA SER A 11 11.14 2.91 -13.71
C SER A 11 11.37 4.14 -12.84
N ASP A 12 10.45 4.48 -11.94
CA ASP A 12 10.60 5.64 -11.06
C ASP A 12 11.68 5.39 -10.01
N TYR A 13 12.11 6.47 -9.37
CA TYR A 13 13.16 6.40 -8.38
C TYR A 13 12.78 5.50 -7.20
N THR A 14 13.70 4.65 -6.79
CA THR A 14 13.57 3.76 -5.63
C THR A 14 14.73 3.94 -4.67
N ILE A 15 14.46 3.90 -3.38
CA ILE A 15 15.49 3.88 -2.33
C ILE A 15 15.81 2.47 -1.85
N TYR A 16 15.31 1.43 -2.54
CA TYR A 16 15.74 0.06 -2.30
C TYR A 16 17.27 -0.05 -2.44
N SER A 17 17.93 -0.65 -1.46
CA SER A 17 19.40 -0.83 -1.46
C SER A 17 19.80 -2.26 -1.80
N ASN A 18 19.33 -3.20 -1.00
CA ASN A 18 19.58 -4.62 -1.18
C ASN A 18 18.56 -5.45 -0.38
N SER A 19 18.60 -6.76 -0.60
CA SER A 19 17.89 -7.74 0.22
C SER A 19 18.83 -8.87 0.62
N GLU A 20 18.61 -9.41 1.84
CA GLU A 20 19.39 -10.50 2.41
C GLU A 20 18.48 -11.69 2.69
N TYR A 21 18.81 -12.86 2.13
CA TYR A 21 18.06 -14.08 2.37
C TYR A 21 18.43 -14.68 3.73
N ALA A 22 17.45 -14.82 4.62
CA ALA A 22 17.62 -15.32 5.99
C ALA A 22 17.16 -16.80 6.14
N GLY A 23 16.94 -17.51 5.04
CA GLY A 23 16.50 -18.91 5.04
C GLY A 23 14.99 -19.07 5.23
N ILE A 24 14.57 -20.30 5.52
CA ILE A 24 13.19 -20.64 5.81
C ILE A 24 12.95 -20.52 7.33
N GLN A 25 11.89 -19.81 7.69
CA GLN A 25 11.47 -19.62 9.09
C GLN A 25 9.94 -19.73 9.19
N THR A 26 9.45 -20.12 10.35
CA THR A 26 8.01 -20.05 10.64
C THR A 26 7.64 -18.60 10.94
N ARG A 27 6.59 -18.11 10.30
CA ARG A 27 6.03 -16.76 10.47
C ARG A 27 4.52 -16.82 10.62
N LEU A 28 3.99 -15.88 11.38
CA LEU A 28 2.55 -15.68 11.54
C LEU A 28 2.03 -14.85 10.36
N PHE A 29 1.11 -15.43 9.58
CA PHE A 29 0.42 -14.79 8.47
C PHE A 29 -1.04 -14.56 8.82
N TYR A 30 -1.63 -13.50 8.28
CA TYR A 30 -3.07 -13.40 8.19
C TYR A 30 -3.56 -14.01 6.88
N ASP A 31 -4.14 -15.19 6.95
CA ASP A 31 -4.64 -15.91 5.77
C ASP A 31 -6.09 -15.51 5.48
N THR A 32 -6.30 -14.67 4.47
CA THR A 32 -7.63 -14.19 4.05
C THR A 32 -8.53 -15.32 3.54
N SER A 33 -7.98 -16.48 3.19
CA SER A 33 -8.78 -17.64 2.73
C SER A 33 -9.57 -18.29 3.86
N ILE A 34 -9.06 -18.20 5.09
CA ILE A 34 -9.66 -18.77 6.31
C ILE A 34 -9.95 -17.71 7.37
N PRO A 35 -9.89 -16.42 7.08
CA PRO A 35 -9.76 -15.17 7.82
C PRO A 35 -9.25 -15.35 9.27
N ASP A 36 -8.04 -15.89 9.40
CA ASP A 36 -7.40 -16.15 10.69
C ASP A 36 -5.87 -16.02 10.59
N PHE A 37 -5.22 -15.95 11.74
CA PHE A 37 -3.76 -15.96 11.85
C PHE A 37 -3.24 -17.39 11.89
N VAL A 38 -2.29 -17.70 11.01
CA VAL A 38 -1.71 -19.05 10.86
C VAL A 38 -0.20 -18.98 10.76
N ASP A 39 0.45 -19.89 11.47
CA ASP A 39 1.89 -20.10 11.35
C ASP A 39 2.23 -20.86 10.08
N TYR A 40 2.95 -20.22 9.15
CA TYR A 40 3.43 -20.84 7.92
C TYR A 40 4.95 -20.84 7.81
N PRO A 41 5.56 -21.86 7.21
CA PRO A 41 6.96 -21.81 6.80
C PRO A 41 7.09 -20.85 5.63
N ALA A 42 8.06 -19.95 5.69
CA ALA A 42 8.28 -18.93 4.67
C ALA A 42 9.77 -18.72 4.38
N HIS A 43 10.09 -18.45 3.12
CA HIS A 43 11.38 -17.88 2.71
C HIS A 43 11.41 -16.43 3.18
N ILE A 44 12.42 -16.06 3.96
CA ILE A 44 12.56 -14.72 4.53
C ILE A 44 13.64 -13.96 3.78
N TYR A 45 13.29 -12.77 3.30
CA TYR A 45 14.25 -11.77 2.81
C TYR A 45 14.11 -10.51 3.65
N THR A 46 15.19 -10.04 4.26
CA THR A 46 15.23 -8.71 4.88
C THR A 46 15.57 -7.68 3.82
N ILE A 47 14.67 -6.73 3.63
CA ILE A 47 14.77 -5.66 2.63
C ILE A 47 15.33 -4.42 3.29
N ASN A 48 16.41 -3.90 2.74
CA ASN A 48 17.11 -2.71 3.24
C ASN A 48 16.86 -1.50 2.32
N PHE A 49 16.60 -0.35 2.92
CA PHE A 49 16.36 0.91 2.20
C PHE A 49 17.41 1.97 2.55
N GLY A 50 17.65 2.89 1.61
CA GLY A 50 18.67 3.94 1.75
C GLY A 50 18.39 4.94 2.88
N ASP A 51 17.18 4.99 3.44
CA ASP A 51 16.81 5.82 4.59
C ASP A 51 16.95 5.12 5.95
N GLY A 52 17.48 3.89 5.95
CA GLY A 52 17.73 3.09 7.14
C GLY A 52 16.54 2.29 7.66
N LEU A 53 15.36 2.39 7.02
CA LEU A 53 14.25 1.48 7.32
C LEU A 53 14.54 0.09 6.74
N THR A 54 13.98 -0.92 7.38
CA THR A 54 13.99 -2.31 6.92
C THR A 54 12.60 -2.91 7.09
N LEU A 55 12.27 -3.90 6.29
CA LEU A 55 11.11 -4.78 6.46
C LEU A 55 11.43 -6.17 5.94
N ASP A 56 10.61 -7.15 6.27
CA ASP A 56 10.79 -8.50 5.76
C ASP A 56 9.83 -8.80 4.60
N PHE A 57 10.28 -9.58 3.63
CA PHE A 57 9.43 -10.35 2.74
C PHE A 57 9.31 -11.76 3.29
N GLU A 58 8.09 -12.17 3.56
CA GLU A 58 7.70 -13.48 4.07
C GLU A 58 6.97 -14.22 2.96
N ILE A 59 7.69 -15.08 2.24
CA ILE A 59 7.19 -15.74 1.03
C ILE A 59 6.90 -17.20 1.37
N HIS A 60 5.63 -17.58 1.36
CA HIS A 60 5.17 -18.92 1.71
C HIS A 60 5.92 -20.02 0.93
N THR A 61 6.23 -21.14 1.57
CA THR A 61 7.01 -22.22 0.95
C THR A 61 6.26 -23.03 -0.13
N ASP A 62 5.02 -22.71 -0.45
CA ASP A 62 4.37 -23.11 -1.70
C ASP A 62 5.06 -22.55 -2.94
N PHE A 63 5.81 -21.46 -2.76
CA PHE A 63 6.79 -20.98 -3.74
C PHE A 63 8.14 -21.68 -3.51
N SER A 64 8.75 -22.17 -4.58
CA SER A 64 10.11 -22.67 -4.53
C SER A 64 11.09 -21.53 -4.21
N GLU A 65 12.31 -21.85 -3.77
CA GLU A 65 13.36 -20.85 -3.50
C GLU A 65 13.63 -19.94 -4.73
N GLN A 66 13.59 -20.51 -5.95
CA GLN A 66 13.77 -19.74 -7.17
C GLN A 66 12.61 -18.77 -7.44
N GLU A 67 11.36 -19.19 -7.18
CA GLU A 67 10.19 -18.30 -7.27
C GLU A 67 10.26 -17.21 -6.20
N ALA A 68 10.62 -17.58 -4.96
CA ALA A 68 10.79 -16.62 -3.87
C ALA A 68 11.87 -15.57 -4.19
N PHE A 69 13.00 -15.99 -4.77
CA PHE A 69 14.00 -15.07 -5.26
C PHE A 69 13.44 -14.12 -6.33
N SER A 70 12.67 -14.64 -7.28
CA SER A 70 12.06 -13.84 -8.36
C SER A 70 11.05 -12.83 -7.82
N ILE A 71 10.23 -13.24 -6.82
CA ILE A 71 9.29 -12.36 -6.09
C ILE A 71 10.05 -11.23 -5.42
N ASN A 72 11.11 -11.56 -4.68
CA ASN A 72 11.96 -10.55 -4.03
C ASN A 72 12.52 -9.56 -5.05
N GLN A 73 13.10 -10.03 -6.15
CA GLN A 73 13.69 -9.16 -7.17
C GLN A 73 12.65 -8.25 -7.86
N LYS A 74 11.42 -8.72 -8.02
CA LYS A 74 10.34 -7.94 -8.63
C LYS A 74 9.82 -6.85 -7.69
N TYR A 75 9.48 -7.22 -6.44
CA TYR A 75 8.70 -6.35 -5.57
C TYR A 75 9.53 -5.46 -4.64
N ALA A 76 10.75 -5.86 -4.23
CA ALA A 76 11.54 -5.05 -3.32
C ALA A 76 11.88 -3.64 -3.87
N PRO A 77 12.25 -3.47 -5.14
CA PRO A 77 12.41 -2.14 -5.72
C PRO A 77 11.12 -1.32 -5.73
N LEU A 78 9.95 -1.93 -5.99
CA LEU A 78 8.65 -1.25 -6.01
C LEU A 78 8.26 -0.74 -4.62
N ILE A 79 8.49 -1.55 -3.57
CA ILE A 79 8.27 -1.10 -2.19
C ILE A 79 9.22 0.06 -1.83
N GLY A 80 10.43 0.06 -2.37
CA GLY A 80 11.37 1.18 -2.22
C GLY A 80 10.93 2.50 -2.87
N GLN A 81 9.89 2.49 -3.70
CA GLN A 81 9.26 3.68 -4.28
C GLN A 81 8.22 4.31 -3.34
N LEU A 82 7.77 3.59 -2.32
CA LEU A 82 6.87 4.15 -1.31
C LEU A 82 7.60 5.19 -0.45
N GLY A 83 6.91 6.29 -0.11
CA GLY A 83 7.42 7.29 0.83
C GLY A 83 7.73 6.69 2.20
N LYS A 84 8.68 7.28 2.91
CA LYS A 84 9.06 6.85 4.26
C LYS A 84 7.86 6.74 5.20
N GLU A 85 6.94 7.70 5.12
CA GLU A 85 5.71 7.71 5.93
C GLU A 85 4.82 6.49 5.67
N LEU A 86 4.79 5.97 4.46
CA LEU A 86 4.03 4.77 4.13
C LEU A 86 4.71 3.48 4.60
N ARG A 87 6.07 3.46 4.66
CA ARG A 87 6.83 2.26 5.05
C ARG A 87 7.10 2.14 6.54
N LYS A 88 6.97 3.24 7.32
CA LYS A 88 7.45 3.32 8.71
C LYS A 88 6.87 2.29 9.67
N ASN A 89 5.63 1.86 9.45
CA ASN A 89 4.96 0.89 10.33
C ASN A 89 4.96 -0.53 9.75
N ILE A 90 5.22 -0.69 8.46
CA ILE A 90 5.20 -2.01 7.81
C ILE A 90 6.31 -2.88 8.38
N LYS A 91 5.95 -4.06 8.89
CA LYS A 91 6.88 -5.09 9.37
C LYS A 91 7.25 -6.04 8.25
N SER A 92 6.24 -6.53 7.53
CA SER A 92 6.47 -7.43 6.41
C SER A 92 5.44 -7.27 5.29
N PHE A 93 5.86 -7.76 4.12
CA PHE A 93 4.98 -8.15 3.04
C PHE A 93 4.93 -9.67 2.99
N GLU A 94 3.73 -10.20 3.08
CA GLU A 94 3.44 -11.63 3.04
C GLU A 94 2.98 -12.03 1.64
N PHE A 95 3.60 -13.06 1.07
CA PHE A 95 3.28 -13.54 -0.27
C PHE A 95 2.72 -14.95 -0.20
N LEU A 96 1.46 -15.10 -0.62
CA LEU A 96 0.72 -16.35 -0.69
C LEU A 96 0.32 -16.64 -2.14
N LYS A 97 0.08 -17.91 -2.46
CA LYS A 97 -0.67 -18.30 -3.67
C LYS A 97 -2.17 -18.08 -3.43
N GLY A 98 -2.93 -17.94 -4.50
CA GLY A 98 -4.39 -17.84 -4.44
C GLY A 98 -4.98 -16.59 -5.04
N GLU A 99 -6.32 -16.58 -5.11
CA GLU A 99 -7.13 -15.56 -5.79
C GLU A 99 -7.82 -14.59 -4.81
N TYR A 100 -7.28 -14.45 -3.60
CA TYR A 100 -7.82 -13.52 -2.61
C TYR A 100 -7.19 -12.13 -2.79
N ARG A 101 -7.95 -11.09 -2.43
CA ARG A 101 -7.47 -9.70 -2.53
C ARG A 101 -6.31 -9.45 -1.56
N ALA A 102 -5.50 -8.45 -1.89
CA ALA A 102 -4.56 -7.89 -0.93
C ALA A 102 -5.29 -7.37 0.31
N SER A 103 -4.61 -7.39 1.43
CA SER A 103 -5.12 -6.83 2.68
C SER A 103 -3.99 -6.37 3.59
N ALA A 104 -4.22 -5.29 4.31
CA ALA A 104 -3.36 -4.82 5.38
C ALA A 104 -3.94 -5.22 6.73
N GLN A 105 -3.13 -5.77 7.60
CA GLN A 105 -3.52 -6.18 8.95
C GLN A 105 -2.62 -5.54 9.99
N LEU A 106 -3.23 -4.99 11.03
CA LEU A 106 -2.56 -4.22 12.07
C LEU A 106 -3.09 -4.61 13.44
N THR A 107 -2.18 -4.91 14.38
CA THR A 107 -2.54 -5.01 15.80
C THR A 107 -2.42 -3.64 16.49
N ASN A 108 -3.20 -3.42 17.55
CA ASN A 108 -3.23 -2.14 18.27
C ASN A 108 -1.86 -1.71 18.83
N ASP A 109 -1.00 -2.66 19.14
CA ASP A 109 0.35 -2.43 19.67
C ASP A 109 1.43 -2.36 18.56
N LEU A 110 1.00 -2.42 17.29
CA LEU A 110 1.88 -2.47 16.12
C LEU A 110 2.87 -3.65 16.13
N SER A 111 2.63 -4.69 16.91
CA SER A 111 3.50 -5.89 16.93
C SER A 111 3.36 -6.69 15.64
N TYR A 112 2.17 -6.66 15.02
CA TYR A 112 1.88 -7.16 13.69
C TYR A 112 1.37 -6.00 12.84
N ALA A 113 2.03 -5.74 11.71
CA ALA A 113 1.68 -4.68 10.76
C ALA A 113 2.14 -5.12 9.36
N ASN A 114 1.39 -6.01 8.74
CA ASN A 114 1.78 -6.72 7.54
C ASN A 114 0.78 -6.49 6.40
N ILE A 115 1.29 -6.56 5.18
CA ILE A 115 0.50 -6.52 3.95
C ILE A 115 0.55 -7.91 3.32
N THR A 116 -0.60 -8.56 3.23
CA THR A 116 -0.74 -9.89 2.60
C THR A 116 -1.10 -9.74 1.14
N LEU A 117 -0.36 -10.41 0.27
CA LEU A 117 -0.52 -10.41 -1.18
C LEU A 117 -0.74 -11.83 -1.70
N HIS A 118 -1.86 -12.09 -2.35
CA HIS A 118 -2.10 -13.32 -3.09
C HIS A 118 -1.70 -13.12 -4.55
N LEU A 119 -0.60 -13.76 -4.96
CA LEU A 119 0.03 -13.46 -6.26
C LEU A 119 -0.78 -13.89 -7.47
N ASP A 120 -1.62 -14.94 -7.36
CA ASP A 120 -2.48 -15.33 -8.47
C ASP A 120 -3.53 -14.24 -8.74
N TRP A 121 -4.13 -13.67 -7.68
CA TRP A 121 -5.04 -12.55 -7.80
C TRP A 121 -4.33 -11.27 -8.33
N LEU A 122 -3.16 -10.95 -7.81
CA LEU A 122 -2.41 -9.75 -8.22
C LEU A 122 -2.01 -9.84 -9.70
N ASN A 123 -1.51 -10.98 -10.14
CA ASN A 123 -1.16 -11.20 -11.55
C ASN A 123 -2.40 -11.13 -12.45
N ASN A 124 -3.53 -11.70 -12.03
CA ASN A 124 -4.79 -11.63 -12.78
C ASN A 124 -5.27 -10.17 -12.95
N ILE A 125 -5.17 -9.34 -11.91
CA ILE A 125 -5.51 -7.91 -12.03
C ILE A 125 -4.61 -7.20 -13.03
N VAL A 126 -3.30 -7.44 -12.97
CA VAL A 126 -2.32 -6.84 -13.89
C VAL A 126 -2.63 -7.24 -15.33
N GLU A 127 -2.90 -8.52 -15.60
CA GLU A 127 -3.17 -9.02 -16.94
C GLU A 127 -4.52 -8.58 -17.53
N THR A 128 -5.53 -8.38 -16.69
CA THR A 128 -6.90 -8.09 -17.15
C THR A 128 -7.24 -6.62 -17.27
N ARG A 129 -6.41 -5.73 -16.76
CA ARG A 129 -6.65 -4.28 -16.84
C ARG A 129 -6.02 -3.66 -18.09
N PRO A 130 -6.82 -3.00 -18.94
CA PRO A 130 -6.32 -2.38 -20.19
C PRO A 130 -5.43 -1.15 -19.94
N ASP A 131 -5.39 -0.62 -18.73
CA ASP A 131 -4.80 0.67 -18.39
C ASP A 131 -3.42 0.53 -17.70
N GLY A 132 -2.86 -0.67 -17.61
CA GLY A 132 -1.52 -0.93 -17.07
C GLY A 132 -1.49 -1.62 -15.71
N ASP A 133 -0.27 -1.90 -15.26
CA ASP A 133 0.04 -2.44 -13.95
C ASP A 133 -0.24 -1.37 -12.88
N ARG A 134 -0.98 -1.72 -11.84
CA ARG A 134 -1.33 -0.84 -10.71
C ARG A 134 -0.86 -1.41 -9.38
N THR A 135 0.17 -2.20 -9.43
CA THR A 135 0.74 -2.83 -8.24
C THR A 135 1.23 -1.77 -7.25
N GLU A 136 1.85 -0.71 -7.75
CA GLU A 136 2.39 0.37 -6.93
C GLU A 136 1.27 1.18 -6.26
N GLU A 137 0.16 1.44 -6.96
CA GLU A 137 -1.00 2.11 -6.39
C GLU A 137 -1.67 1.26 -5.32
N LEU A 138 -1.73 -0.06 -5.52
CA LEU A 138 -2.20 -1.00 -4.52
C LEU A 138 -1.32 -0.94 -3.27
N PHE A 139 0.00 -0.88 -3.44
CA PHE A 139 0.92 -0.75 -2.31
C PHE A 139 0.75 0.56 -1.54
N ILE A 140 0.47 1.68 -2.22
CA ILE A 140 0.14 2.94 -1.55
C ILE A 140 -1.13 2.77 -0.71
N HIS A 141 -2.17 2.13 -1.26
CA HIS A 141 -3.44 1.91 -0.59
C HIS A 141 -3.27 1.05 0.67
N GLU A 142 -2.68 -0.14 0.54
CA GLU A 142 -2.47 -1.05 1.66
C GLU A 142 -1.50 -0.46 2.71
N ALA A 143 -0.46 0.24 2.28
CA ALA A 143 0.47 0.91 3.19
C ALA A 143 -0.20 2.06 3.96
N ALA A 144 -1.18 2.75 3.36
CA ALA A 144 -1.92 3.79 4.05
C ALA A 144 -2.73 3.22 5.23
N HIS A 145 -3.31 2.03 5.10
CA HIS A 145 -3.98 1.34 6.21
C HIS A 145 -3.06 1.11 7.41
N LEU A 146 -1.78 0.82 7.18
CA LEU A 146 -0.83 0.57 8.26
C LEU A 146 -0.17 1.83 8.82
N SER A 147 -0.01 2.87 7.99
CA SER A 147 0.88 3.98 8.32
C SER A 147 0.20 5.35 8.35
N ILE A 148 -1.03 5.47 7.84
CA ILE A 148 -1.81 6.72 7.83
C ILE A 148 -3.08 6.56 8.68
N ASP A 149 -3.90 5.53 8.42
CA ASP A 149 -5.16 5.30 9.15
C ASP A 149 -5.02 5.36 10.68
N PRO A 150 -3.99 4.71 11.31
CA PRO A 150 -3.87 4.69 12.76
C PRO A 150 -3.72 6.10 13.39
N TYR A 151 -3.29 7.08 12.62
CA TYR A 151 -3.06 8.46 13.09
C TYR A 151 -4.13 9.45 12.63
N VAL A 152 -5.02 9.03 11.74
CA VAL A 152 -6.06 9.87 11.12
C VAL A 152 -7.45 9.43 11.56
N TYR A 153 -7.65 8.11 11.70
CA TYR A 153 -8.94 7.54 12.06
C TYR A 153 -9.42 8.05 13.43
N GLY A 154 -10.60 8.65 13.43
CA GLY A 154 -11.22 9.17 14.65
C GLY A 154 -10.76 10.56 15.07
N GLU A 155 -9.76 11.17 14.40
CA GLU A 155 -9.36 12.56 14.65
C GLU A 155 -10.48 13.52 14.24
N GLN A 156 -10.78 14.51 15.11
CA GLN A 156 -11.90 15.43 14.88
C GLN A 156 -11.70 16.26 13.61
N GLU A 157 -10.48 16.67 13.35
CA GLU A 157 -10.10 17.46 12.18
C GLU A 157 -10.34 16.67 10.87
N TRP A 158 -10.12 15.34 10.87
CA TRP A 158 -10.44 14.47 9.74
C TRP A 158 -11.96 14.39 9.55
N ILE A 159 -12.71 14.14 10.63
CA ILE A 159 -14.18 14.07 10.60
C ILE A 159 -14.77 15.38 10.07
N ASP A 160 -14.25 16.52 10.51
CA ASP A 160 -14.67 17.84 10.05
C ASP A 160 -14.36 18.02 8.55
N ALA A 161 -13.19 17.58 8.08
CA ALA A 161 -12.81 17.62 6.67
C ALA A 161 -13.74 16.78 5.79
N VAL A 162 -14.08 15.55 6.21
CA VAL A 162 -15.05 14.68 5.53
C VAL A 162 -16.42 15.35 5.45
N ASN A 163 -16.89 15.93 6.55
CA ASN A 163 -18.19 16.63 6.60
C ASN A 163 -18.21 17.87 5.69
N LEU A 164 -17.12 18.62 5.62
CA LEU A 164 -17.01 19.79 4.74
C LEU A 164 -16.94 19.41 3.25
N ASP A 165 -16.29 18.29 2.91
CA ASP A 165 -16.28 17.78 1.55
C ASP A 165 -17.66 17.21 1.14
N GLY A 166 -18.40 16.61 2.07
CA GLY A 166 -19.78 16.18 1.91
C GLY A 166 -19.99 15.03 0.92
N ASN A 167 -18.91 14.41 0.42
CA ASN A 167 -18.96 13.32 -0.56
C ASN A 167 -17.72 12.42 -0.44
N TYR A 168 -17.73 11.29 -1.14
CA TYR A 168 -16.63 10.31 -1.18
C TYR A 168 -16.08 10.18 -2.60
N LEU A 169 -14.80 9.82 -2.71
CA LEU A 169 -14.14 9.63 -4.01
C LEU A 169 -14.70 8.44 -4.78
N SER A 170 -15.10 7.38 -4.07
CA SER A 170 -15.59 6.16 -4.69
C SER A 170 -16.84 5.63 -3.97
N LYS A 171 -17.55 4.72 -4.65
CA LYS A 171 -18.61 3.94 -4.00
C LYS A 171 -18.05 3.07 -2.88
N TYR A 172 -16.82 2.54 -3.03
CA TYR A 172 -16.18 1.67 -2.05
C TYR A 172 -15.87 2.45 -0.76
N ALA A 173 -15.26 3.63 -0.87
CA ALA A 173 -15.05 4.52 0.27
C ALA A 173 -16.38 4.94 0.94
N LYS A 174 -17.42 5.22 0.14
CA LYS A 174 -18.75 5.56 0.66
C LYS A 174 -19.42 4.43 1.42
N ASP A 175 -19.30 3.20 0.93
CA ASP A 175 -19.88 2.02 1.56
C ASP A 175 -19.07 1.58 2.81
N ASN A 176 -17.79 1.93 2.88
CA ASN A 176 -16.85 1.57 3.94
C ASN A 176 -16.08 2.80 4.48
N PRO A 177 -16.77 3.84 4.96
CA PRO A 177 -16.13 5.13 5.26
C PRO A 177 -15.13 5.07 6.42
N ASN A 178 -15.26 4.09 7.29
CA ASN A 178 -14.41 3.94 8.47
C ASN A 178 -13.17 3.08 8.22
N SER A 179 -13.08 2.42 7.08
CA SER A 179 -11.94 1.55 6.74
C SER A 179 -11.24 1.94 5.46
N GLU A 180 -11.92 2.55 4.49
CA GLU A 180 -11.39 2.69 3.13
C GLU A 180 -11.20 4.15 2.69
N ASP A 181 -11.94 5.11 3.29
CA ASP A 181 -11.93 6.49 2.81
C ASP A 181 -10.55 7.14 2.94
N ILE A 182 -9.83 6.89 4.04
CA ILE A 182 -8.49 7.46 4.25
C ILE A 182 -7.52 6.94 3.18
N ALA A 183 -7.45 5.62 2.98
CA ALA A 183 -6.52 5.01 2.04
C ALA A 183 -6.81 5.43 0.59
N GLU A 184 -8.09 5.46 0.17
CA GLU A 184 -8.48 5.91 -1.17
C GLU A 184 -8.19 7.40 -1.41
N VAL A 185 -8.49 8.25 -0.42
CA VAL A 185 -8.20 9.68 -0.52
C VAL A 185 -6.70 9.96 -0.47
N PHE A 186 -5.93 9.19 0.30
CA PHE A 186 -4.48 9.36 0.38
C PHE A 186 -3.80 9.01 -0.96
N GLN A 187 -4.23 7.96 -1.63
CA GLN A 187 -3.77 7.64 -2.97
C GLN A 187 -4.05 8.78 -3.97
N ALA A 188 -5.27 9.33 -3.93
CA ALA A 188 -5.65 10.46 -4.77
C ALA A 188 -4.88 11.75 -4.41
N TYR A 189 -4.55 11.95 -3.14
CA TYR A 189 -3.70 13.05 -2.67
C TYR A 189 -2.29 12.96 -3.28
N ILE A 190 -1.68 11.79 -3.25
CA ILE A 190 -0.38 11.52 -3.91
C ILE A 190 -0.46 11.88 -5.41
N ALA A 191 -1.51 11.40 -6.10
CA ALA A 191 -1.73 11.66 -7.52
C ALA A 191 -1.77 13.17 -7.83
N VAL A 192 -2.62 13.90 -7.13
CA VAL A 192 -2.84 15.34 -7.39
C VAL A 192 -1.65 16.20 -6.99
N LYS A 193 -0.97 15.84 -5.89
CA LYS A 193 0.08 16.65 -5.28
C LYS A 193 1.44 16.44 -5.94
N TYR A 194 1.77 15.20 -6.25
CA TYR A 194 3.13 14.81 -6.67
C TYR A 194 3.22 14.35 -8.11
N PHE A 195 2.12 13.87 -8.70
CA PHE A 195 2.07 13.40 -10.09
C PHE A 195 0.95 14.08 -10.92
N PRO A 196 0.77 15.42 -10.81
CA PRO A 196 -0.32 16.10 -11.51
C PRO A 196 -0.24 15.96 -13.03
N GLU A 197 0.94 15.72 -13.60
CA GLU A 197 1.17 15.51 -15.02
C GLU A 197 0.78 14.09 -15.50
N ARG A 198 0.58 13.15 -14.57
CA ARG A 198 0.19 11.76 -14.86
C ARG A 198 -1.33 11.56 -14.82
N ILE A 199 -2.08 12.58 -14.42
CA ILE A 199 -3.54 12.55 -14.39
C ILE A 199 -4.12 13.64 -15.30
N SER A 200 -5.32 13.41 -15.85
CA SER A 200 -6.00 14.44 -16.64
C SER A 200 -6.49 15.60 -15.76
N ASN A 201 -6.56 16.80 -16.32
CA ASN A 201 -7.15 17.95 -15.60
C ASN A 201 -8.58 17.65 -15.12
N THR A 202 -9.39 16.98 -15.95
CA THR A 202 -10.76 16.60 -15.59
C THR A 202 -10.78 15.69 -14.36
N LEU A 203 -9.89 14.69 -14.30
CA LEU A 203 -9.79 13.80 -13.14
C LEU A 203 -9.32 14.56 -11.90
N LYS A 204 -8.31 15.42 -12.02
CA LYS A 204 -7.83 16.29 -10.95
C LYS A 204 -8.94 17.17 -10.40
N ASP A 205 -9.69 17.84 -11.26
CA ASP A 205 -10.79 18.72 -10.86
C ASP A 205 -11.91 17.94 -10.17
N THR A 206 -12.21 16.73 -10.66
CA THR A 206 -13.19 15.82 -10.02
C THR A 206 -12.74 15.42 -8.62
N ILE A 207 -11.49 14.98 -8.45
CA ILE A 207 -10.91 14.63 -7.15
C ILE A 207 -11.00 15.81 -6.19
N LEU A 208 -10.54 16.99 -6.60
CA LEU A 208 -10.53 18.19 -5.76
C LEU A 208 -11.95 18.67 -5.40
N SER A 209 -12.94 18.44 -6.26
CA SER A 209 -14.33 18.81 -5.99
C SER A 209 -14.97 18.02 -4.84
N VAL A 210 -14.41 16.85 -4.50
CA VAL A 210 -14.97 15.95 -3.49
C VAL A 210 -14.06 15.66 -2.30
N SER A 211 -12.79 16.12 -2.32
CA SER A 211 -11.80 15.79 -1.29
C SER A 211 -10.86 16.92 -0.88
N LEU A 212 -11.18 18.16 -1.24
CA LEU A 212 -10.30 19.32 -1.02
C LEU A 212 -9.96 19.54 0.46
N ASN A 213 -10.92 19.36 1.38
CA ASN A 213 -10.70 19.59 2.79
C ASN A 213 -9.89 18.45 3.42
N ARG A 214 -10.11 17.19 3.00
CA ARG A 214 -9.26 16.06 3.38
C ARG A 214 -7.82 16.22 2.89
N PHE A 215 -7.60 16.81 1.70
CA PHE A 215 -6.25 17.15 1.21
C PHE A 215 -5.56 18.21 2.07
N LYS A 216 -6.29 19.26 2.47
CA LYS A 216 -5.76 20.27 3.41
C LYS A 216 -5.39 19.66 4.75
N TYR A 217 -6.16 18.69 5.21
CA TYR A 217 -5.84 17.94 6.41
C TYR A 217 -4.53 17.17 6.25
N PHE A 218 -4.33 16.41 5.16
CA PHE A 218 -3.05 15.73 4.90
C PHE A 218 -1.88 16.72 4.77
N ASP A 219 -2.08 17.88 4.15
CA ASP A 219 -1.06 18.94 4.11
C ASP A 219 -0.64 19.40 5.52
N SER A 220 -1.56 19.40 6.48
CA SER A 220 -1.28 19.81 7.87
C SER A 220 -0.45 18.79 8.66
N LEU A 221 -0.44 17.52 8.25
CA LEU A 221 0.29 16.45 8.93
C LEU A 221 1.81 16.49 8.73
N ASN A 222 2.30 17.29 7.77
CA ASN A 222 3.72 17.40 7.42
C ASN A 222 4.43 16.08 7.16
N LEU A 223 3.78 15.19 6.40
CA LEU A 223 4.28 13.85 6.06
C LEU A 223 5.56 13.93 5.20
N ASP A 224 6.55 13.08 5.49
CA ASP A 224 7.74 12.95 4.65
C ASP A 224 7.44 12.11 3.40
N LEU A 225 7.01 12.78 2.36
CA LEU A 225 6.75 12.24 1.03
C LEU A 225 7.76 12.75 -0.01
N SER A 226 8.98 13.06 0.45
CA SER A 226 10.04 13.69 -0.37
C SER A 226 10.51 12.81 -1.53
N ILE A 227 10.30 11.49 -1.46
CA ILE A 227 10.62 10.57 -2.55
C ILE A 227 9.84 10.86 -3.85
N TYR A 228 8.67 11.49 -3.74
CA TYR A 228 7.81 11.82 -4.87
C TYR A 228 8.11 13.20 -5.50
N LYS A 229 9.16 13.89 -5.05
CA LYS A 229 9.53 15.24 -5.53
C LYS A 229 10.59 15.20 -6.67
#